data_ea3175945163eeef0fe8cd2f1fc50798
#
_entry.id   ea3175945163eeef0fe8cd2f1fc50798
#
_cell.length_a   1.000
_cell.length_b   1.000
_cell.length_c   1.000
_cell.angle_alpha   90.00
_cell.angle_beta   90.00
_cell.angle_gamma   90.00
#
_symmetry.space_group_name_H-M   'P 1'
#
loop_
_entity.id
_entity.type
_entity.pdbx_description
1 polymer ?
#
loop_
_entity_poly.entity_id
_entity_poly.type
_entity_poly.pdbx_seq_one_letter_code
_entity_poly.pdbx_strand_id
1 'polypeptide(L)'
;ASREAAGEVKGLVEGLRRRGEPEADAHRLMYRPWGSYQRIDIGARFQVKRITVKPGGRLSLQKHHHRAEHWIVVRGTAEVTIDGVVRLVHENEAAYLPIGCVHRLVNPGKIPLELIEVQVGSYTGEDDIIRIEDVYGRGGG
;
A
#
# COMPACT_ATOMS: atom_id res chain seq x y z
N ALA A 1 -12.25 7.51 8.52
CA ALA A 1 -11.22 8.17 9.33
C ALA A 1 -11.81 9.42 10.00
N SER A 2 -11.32 9.75 11.17
CA SER A 2 -11.75 10.92 11.89
C SER A 2 -11.21 12.19 11.22
N ARG A 3 -11.82 13.34 11.52
CA ARG A 3 -11.33 14.64 11.06
C ARG A 3 -9.91 14.93 11.56
N GLU A 4 -9.58 14.46 12.76
CA GLU A 4 -8.26 14.62 13.33
C GLU A 4 -7.20 13.88 12.50
N ALA A 5 -7.46 12.64 12.13
CA ALA A 5 -6.53 11.88 11.30
C ALA A 5 -6.29 12.55 9.95
N ALA A 6 -7.33 13.06 9.30
CA ALA A 6 -7.20 13.76 8.02
C ALA A 6 -6.39 15.06 8.16
N GLY A 7 -6.58 15.82 9.24
CA GLY A 7 -5.82 17.04 9.52
C GLY A 7 -4.36 16.76 9.83
N GLU A 8 -4.07 15.69 10.56
CA GLU A 8 -2.71 15.27 10.86
C GLU A 8 -1.95 14.89 9.61
N VAL A 9 -2.55 14.10 8.72
CA VAL A 9 -1.95 13.71 7.45
C VAL A 9 -1.63 14.95 6.60
N LYS A 10 -2.56 15.89 6.49
CA LYS A 10 -2.34 17.13 5.75
C LYS A 10 -1.17 17.94 6.32
N GLY A 11 -1.11 18.08 7.65
CA GLY A 11 -0.02 18.77 8.31
C GLY A 11 1.34 18.13 8.07
N LEU A 12 1.40 16.82 8.03
CA LEU A 12 2.64 16.09 7.73
C LEU A 12 3.11 16.34 6.31
N VAL A 13 2.22 16.33 5.33
CA VAL A 13 2.56 16.62 3.93
C VAL A 13 3.12 18.04 3.81
N GLU A 14 2.50 19.02 4.44
CA GLU A 14 2.99 20.40 4.46
C GLU A 14 4.37 20.50 5.13
N GLY A 15 4.58 19.76 6.21
CA GLY A 15 5.87 19.69 6.89
C GLY A 15 6.98 19.12 6.01
N LEU A 16 6.69 18.09 5.22
CA LEU A 16 7.64 17.53 4.27
C LEU A 16 8.04 18.54 3.21
N ARG A 17 7.09 19.30 2.67
CA ARG A 17 7.37 20.38 1.70
C ARG A 17 8.30 21.43 2.28
N ARG A 18 8.07 21.83 3.53
CA ARG A 18 8.92 22.85 4.22
C ARG A 18 10.34 22.36 4.44
N ARG A 19 10.55 21.06 4.57
CA ARG A 19 11.89 20.47 4.72
C ARG A 19 12.64 20.36 3.40
N GLY A 20 12.03 20.80 2.29
CA GLY A 20 12.66 20.72 1.00
C GLY A 20 12.53 19.38 0.31
N GLU A 21 11.66 18.51 0.82
CA GLU A 21 11.35 17.26 0.12
C GLU A 21 10.76 17.59 -1.26
N PRO A 22 11.25 16.97 -2.35
CA PRO A 22 10.70 17.22 -3.67
C PRO A 22 9.24 16.76 -3.73
N GLU A 23 8.34 17.71 -3.90
CA GLU A 23 6.90 17.41 -4.01
C GLU A 23 6.61 16.41 -5.13
N ALA A 24 7.31 16.54 -6.26
CA ALA A 24 7.18 15.63 -7.39
C ALA A 24 7.49 14.19 -7.00
N ASP A 25 8.50 13.94 -6.13
CA ASP A 25 8.85 12.61 -5.68
C ASP A 25 7.87 12.11 -4.64
N ALA A 26 7.43 12.98 -3.70
CA ALA A 26 6.50 12.60 -2.63
C ALA A 26 5.13 12.17 -3.17
N HIS A 27 4.63 12.82 -4.25
CA HIS A 27 3.30 12.56 -4.80
C HIS A 27 3.32 11.96 -6.20
N ARG A 28 4.47 11.53 -6.67
CA ARG A 28 4.63 10.99 -8.00
C ARG A 28 3.90 9.65 -8.14
N LEU A 29 3.16 9.49 -9.25
CA LEU A 29 2.59 8.20 -9.61
C LEU A 29 3.68 7.25 -10.08
N MET A 30 3.73 6.10 -9.47
CA MET A 30 4.65 5.03 -9.82
C MET A 30 3.86 3.91 -10.49
N TYR A 31 4.15 3.67 -11.77
CA TYR A 31 3.45 2.65 -12.54
C TYR A 31 4.07 1.27 -12.34
N ARG A 32 3.21 0.27 -12.29
CA ARG A 32 3.57 -1.14 -12.13
C ARG A 32 2.71 -1.99 -13.07
N PRO A 33 3.11 -3.24 -13.37
CA PRO A 33 2.29 -4.11 -14.23
C PRO A 33 0.86 -4.31 -13.77
N TRP A 34 0.61 -4.24 -12.46
CA TRP A 34 -0.72 -4.43 -11.85
C TRP A 34 -1.52 -3.12 -11.69
N GLY A 35 -0.91 -1.97 -11.91
CA GLY A 35 -1.58 -0.68 -11.72
C GLY A 35 -0.60 0.43 -11.37
N SER A 36 -0.87 1.14 -10.28
CA SER A 36 -0.01 2.26 -9.86
C SER A 36 -0.11 2.49 -8.36
N TYR A 37 0.85 3.22 -7.82
CA TYR A 37 0.75 3.74 -6.47
C TYR A 37 1.32 5.15 -6.38
N GLN A 38 0.89 5.86 -5.36
CA GLN A 38 1.35 7.22 -5.09
C GLN A 38 1.60 7.34 -3.58
N ARG A 39 2.76 7.85 -3.21
CA ARG A 39 3.02 8.19 -1.81
C ARG A 39 2.27 9.45 -1.45
N ILE A 40 1.52 9.38 -0.36
CA ILE A 40 0.74 10.51 0.15
C ILE A 40 1.51 11.22 1.24
N ASP A 41 2.17 10.46 2.12
CA ASP A 41 2.91 11.00 3.24
C ASP A 41 3.99 10.02 3.70
N ILE A 42 5.06 10.55 4.30
CA ILE A 42 6.17 9.78 4.84
C ILE A 42 6.60 10.40 6.16
N GLY A 43 6.67 9.58 7.20
CA GLY A 43 7.24 9.96 8.49
C GLY A 43 8.39 9.03 8.87
N ALA A 44 8.96 9.24 10.04
CA ALA A 44 10.09 8.43 10.51
C ALA A 44 9.73 6.96 10.70
N ARG A 45 8.48 6.69 11.07
CA ARG A 45 8.01 5.34 11.39
C ARG A 45 6.75 4.93 10.64
N PHE A 46 6.35 5.71 9.64
CA PHE A 46 5.17 5.38 8.84
C PHE A 46 5.30 5.90 7.41
N GLN A 47 4.50 5.31 6.53
CA GLN A 47 4.32 5.77 5.17
C GLN A 47 2.87 5.50 4.76
N VAL A 48 2.28 6.46 4.05
CA VAL A 48 0.91 6.34 3.52
C VAL A 48 0.96 6.33 2.01
N LYS A 49 0.31 5.35 1.38
CA LYS A 49 0.22 5.23 -0.07
C LYS A 49 -1.22 5.10 -0.52
N ARG A 50 -1.51 5.64 -1.69
CA ARG A 50 -2.72 5.34 -2.44
C ARG A 50 -2.34 4.32 -3.51
N ILE A 51 -3.03 3.19 -3.52
CA ILE A 51 -2.77 2.11 -4.47
C ILE A 51 -3.97 1.94 -5.36
N THR A 52 -3.74 1.86 -6.68
CA THR A 52 -4.77 1.58 -7.67
C THR A 52 -4.38 0.32 -8.41
N VAL A 53 -5.26 -0.69 -8.37
CA VAL A 53 -5.03 -1.97 -9.02
C VAL A 53 -6.02 -2.11 -10.18
N LYS A 54 -5.50 -2.32 -11.38
CA LYS A 54 -6.36 -2.51 -12.56
C LYS A 54 -7.20 -3.79 -12.41
N PRO A 55 -8.35 -3.89 -13.10
CA PRO A 55 -9.15 -5.12 -13.08
C PRO A 55 -8.29 -6.33 -13.43
N GLY A 56 -8.36 -7.37 -12.61
CA GLY A 56 -7.52 -8.56 -12.76
C GLY A 56 -6.07 -8.39 -12.34
N GLY A 57 -5.67 -7.20 -11.92
CA GLY A 57 -4.31 -6.94 -11.45
C GLY A 57 -3.97 -7.74 -10.20
N ARG A 58 -2.73 -8.19 -10.11
CA ARG A 58 -2.28 -9.11 -9.07
C ARG A 58 -0.87 -8.74 -8.66
N LEU A 59 -0.69 -8.44 -7.38
CA LEU A 59 0.63 -8.14 -6.83
C LEU A 59 1.37 -9.45 -6.50
N SER A 60 2.68 -9.35 -6.35
CA SER A 60 3.48 -10.49 -5.93
C SER A 60 3.10 -10.95 -4.53
N LEU A 61 3.30 -12.23 -4.27
CA LEU A 61 3.22 -12.75 -2.90
C LEU A 61 4.48 -12.30 -2.17
N GLN A 62 4.34 -11.58 -1.09
CA GLN A 62 5.46 -10.88 -0.45
C GLN A 62 5.34 -10.84 1.07
N LYS A 63 6.45 -10.50 1.73
CA LYS A 63 6.46 -10.21 3.16
C LYS A 63 7.44 -9.08 3.47
N HIS A 64 7.26 -8.46 4.63
CA HIS A 64 8.12 -7.40 5.14
C HIS A 64 8.58 -7.73 6.55
N HIS A 65 9.84 -7.42 6.87
CA HIS A 65 10.43 -7.73 8.18
C HIS A 65 10.33 -6.60 9.19
N HIS A 66 10.09 -5.37 8.75
CA HIS A 66 10.25 -4.19 9.58
C HIS A 66 8.98 -3.34 9.70
N ARG A 67 7.89 -3.75 9.04
CA ARG A 67 6.65 -2.98 9.07
C ARG A 67 5.42 -3.87 9.04
N ALA A 68 4.35 -3.37 9.66
CA ALA A 68 2.99 -3.85 9.46
C ALA A 68 2.27 -2.94 8.48
N GLU A 69 1.19 -3.40 7.90
CA GLU A 69 0.39 -2.61 6.96
C GLU A 69 -1.09 -2.67 7.31
N HIS A 70 -1.79 -1.58 7.03
CA HIS A 70 -3.24 -1.49 7.10
C HIS A 70 -3.73 -1.08 5.72
N TRP A 71 -4.67 -1.82 5.16
CA TRP A 71 -5.27 -1.54 3.87
C TRP A 71 -6.73 -1.19 4.04
N ILE A 72 -7.14 -0.02 3.57
CA ILE A 72 -8.54 0.44 3.63
C ILE A 72 -9.03 0.55 2.19
N VAL A 73 -10.07 -0.22 1.84
CA VAL A 73 -10.62 -0.19 0.48
C VAL A 73 -11.52 1.03 0.31
N VAL A 74 -11.20 1.84 -0.69
CA VAL A 74 -11.94 3.06 -1.02
C VAL A 74 -12.90 2.81 -2.18
N ARG A 75 -12.49 1.99 -3.16
CA ARG A 75 -13.30 1.68 -4.33
C ARG A 75 -13.03 0.26 -4.80
N GLY A 76 -14.08 -0.46 -5.14
CA GLY A 76 -13.97 -1.83 -5.64
C GLY A 76 -13.90 -2.86 -4.52
N THR A 77 -13.40 -4.04 -4.85
CA THR A 77 -13.26 -5.14 -3.91
C THR A 77 -11.84 -5.70 -4.00
N ALA A 78 -11.21 -5.89 -2.86
CA ALA A 78 -9.88 -6.49 -2.77
C ALA A 78 -9.99 -7.96 -2.37
N GLU A 79 -9.22 -8.81 -3.04
CA GLU A 79 -8.97 -10.16 -2.57
C GLU A 79 -7.62 -10.13 -1.85
N VAL A 80 -7.63 -10.38 -0.56
CA VAL A 80 -6.44 -10.29 0.29
C VAL A 80 -6.09 -11.68 0.79
N THR A 81 -4.86 -12.09 0.55
CA THR A 81 -4.32 -13.33 1.09
C THR A 81 -3.34 -12.98 2.21
N ILE A 82 -3.55 -13.55 3.39
CA ILE A 82 -2.67 -13.37 4.55
C ILE A 82 -2.36 -14.75 5.11
N ASP A 83 -1.09 -15.14 5.04
CA ASP A 83 -0.62 -16.45 5.52
C ASP A 83 -1.48 -17.61 5.00
N GLY A 84 -1.79 -17.56 3.71
CA GLY A 84 -2.57 -18.60 3.03
C GLY A 84 -4.08 -18.48 3.18
N VAL A 85 -4.58 -17.57 4.00
CA VAL A 85 -6.02 -17.35 4.18
C VAL A 85 -6.49 -16.25 3.26
N VAL A 86 -7.44 -16.55 2.40
CA VAL A 86 -8.01 -15.60 1.42
C VAL A 86 -9.30 -15.04 1.96
N ARG A 87 -9.46 -13.71 1.88
CA ARG A 87 -10.74 -13.07 2.17
C ARG A 87 -10.98 -11.90 1.24
N LEU A 88 -12.25 -11.58 1.03
CA LEU A 88 -12.65 -10.38 0.29
C LEU A 88 -12.83 -9.21 1.27
N VAL A 89 -12.29 -8.06 0.86
CA VAL A 89 -12.41 -6.80 1.61
C VAL A 89 -13.12 -5.82 0.71
N HIS A 90 -14.28 -5.36 1.16
CA HIS A 90 -15.14 -4.48 0.39
C HIS A 90 -14.91 -3.01 0.74
N GLU A 91 -15.57 -2.12 0.01
CA GLU A 91 -15.46 -0.68 0.26
C GLU A 91 -15.74 -0.35 1.72
N ASN A 92 -14.94 0.56 2.27
CA ASN A 92 -15.00 0.98 3.68
C ASN A 92 -14.59 -0.09 4.69
N GLU A 93 -14.13 -1.25 4.23
CA GLU A 93 -13.54 -2.27 5.08
C GLU A 93 -12.02 -2.18 5.05
N ALA A 94 -11.38 -2.78 6.05
CA ALA A 94 -9.93 -2.76 6.18
C ALA A 94 -9.36 -4.14 6.45
N ALA A 95 -8.10 -4.34 6.07
CA ALA A 95 -7.31 -5.52 6.41
C ALA A 95 -6.07 -5.07 7.17
N TYR A 96 -5.72 -5.80 8.23
CA TYR A 96 -4.48 -5.63 8.96
C TYR A 96 -3.49 -6.74 8.56
N LEU A 97 -2.30 -6.33 8.17
CA LEU A 97 -1.22 -7.22 7.76
C LEU A 97 -0.08 -7.09 8.78
N PRO A 98 0.06 -8.05 9.70
CA PRO A 98 1.12 -7.97 10.72
C PRO A 98 2.51 -8.12 10.12
N ILE A 99 3.51 -7.67 10.87
CA ILE A 99 4.92 -7.82 10.49
C ILE A 99 5.22 -9.29 10.21
N GLY A 100 5.90 -9.56 9.11
CA GLY A 100 6.33 -10.91 8.75
C GLY A 100 5.27 -11.78 8.12
N CYS A 101 4.01 -11.34 7.99
CA CYS A 101 3.01 -12.14 7.30
C CYS A 101 3.30 -12.21 5.80
N VAL A 102 2.98 -13.35 5.20
CA VAL A 102 3.03 -13.53 3.76
C VAL A 102 1.70 -13.07 3.18
N HIS A 103 1.71 -12.10 2.29
CA HIS A 103 0.48 -11.49 1.83
C HIS A 103 0.48 -11.18 0.32
N ARG A 104 -0.71 -11.06 -0.24
CA ARG A 104 -0.94 -10.70 -1.63
C ARG A 104 -2.25 -9.92 -1.76
N LEU A 105 -2.26 -8.99 -2.71
CA LEU A 105 -3.43 -8.22 -3.09
C LEU A 105 -3.79 -8.54 -4.54
N VAL A 106 -5.07 -8.82 -4.78
CA VAL A 106 -5.61 -9.07 -6.12
C VAL A 106 -6.87 -8.24 -6.29
N ASN A 107 -7.07 -7.68 -7.48
CA ASN A 107 -8.35 -7.10 -7.87
C ASN A 107 -9.14 -8.15 -8.65
N PRO A 108 -10.12 -8.83 -8.04
CA PRO A 108 -10.92 -9.86 -8.72
C PRO A 108 -12.05 -9.28 -9.55
N GLY A 109 -12.29 -7.98 -9.46
CA GLY A 109 -13.43 -7.31 -10.07
C GLY A 109 -13.17 -6.78 -11.47
N LYS A 110 -14.17 -6.04 -11.97
CA LYS A 110 -14.15 -5.46 -13.31
C LYS A 110 -13.94 -3.96 -13.32
N ILE A 111 -13.84 -3.35 -12.14
CA ILE A 111 -13.54 -1.92 -12.00
C ILE A 111 -12.18 -1.75 -11.30
N PRO A 112 -11.53 -0.60 -11.42
CA PRO A 112 -10.30 -0.36 -10.68
C PRO A 112 -10.52 -0.49 -9.18
N LEU A 113 -9.58 -1.15 -8.50
CA LEU A 113 -9.54 -1.21 -7.04
C LEU A 113 -8.67 -0.07 -6.56
N GLU A 114 -9.20 0.72 -5.64
CA GLU A 114 -8.45 1.80 -5.01
C GLU A 114 -8.44 1.59 -3.51
N LEU A 115 -7.25 1.63 -2.91
CA LEU A 115 -7.10 1.50 -1.46
C LEU A 115 -6.04 2.44 -0.92
N ILE A 116 -6.15 2.73 0.37
CA ILE A 116 -5.15 3.46 1.12
C ILE A 116 -4.38 2.47 1.96
N GLU A 117 -3.06 2.49 1.82
CA GLU A 117 -2.15 1.66 2.59
C GLU A 117 -1.41 2.51 3.61
N VAL A 118 -1.48 2.12 4.86
CA VAL A 118 -0.68 2.73 5.93
C VAL A 118 0.35 1.69 6.39
N GLN A 119 1.62 2.03 6.23
CA GLN A 119 2.74 1.21 6.67
C GLN A 119 3.28 1.80 7.97
N VAL A 120 3.45 0.97 8.99
CA VAL A 120 3.94 1.40 10.30
C VAL A 120 5.03 0.45 10.77
N GLY A 121 6.19 0.97 11.13
CA GLY A 121 7.29 0.16 11.61
C GLY A 121 8.59 0.92 11.75
N SER A 122 9.64 0.20 12.11
CA SER A 122 10.98 0.77 12.28
C SER A 122 11.61 1.18 10.94
N TYR A 123 11.14 0.59 9.84
CA TYR A 123 11.64 0.87 8.50
C TYR A 123 10.55 0.60 7.47
N THR A 124 10.28 1.57 6.61
CA THR A 124 9.24 1.47 5.58
C THR A 124 9.80 1.58 4.15
N GLY A 125 11.11 1.42 3.97
CA GLY A 125 11.73 1.49 2.64
C GLY A 125 11.29 0.36 1.72
N GLU A 126 11.30 0.61 0.42
CA GLU A 126 10.87 -0.36 -0.59
C GLU A 126 11.75 -1.62 -0.64
N ASP A 127 12.97 -1.55 -0.16
CA ASP A 127 13.89 -2.68 -0.07
C ASP A 127 13.54 -3.66 1.06
N ASP A 128 12.57 -3.33 1.94
CA ASP A 128 12.02 -4.26 2.93
C ASP A 128 10.94 -5.15 2.30
N ILE A 129 11.19 -5.66 1.11
CA ILE A 129 10.29 -6.57 0.41
C ILE A 129 11.01 -7.87 0.09
N ILE A 130 10.40 -8.98 0.49
CA ILE A 130 10.78 -10.31 0.02
C ILE A 130 9.64 -10.81 -0.87
N ARG A 131 9.91 -10.92 -2.17
CA ARG A 131 8.94 -11.44 -3.12
C ARG A 131 9.07 -12.95 -3.19
N ILE A 132 8.00 -13.63 -2.77
CA ILE A 132 7.94 -15.09 -2.76
C ILE A 132 7.49 -15.61 -4.12
N GLU A 133 6.57 -14.89 -4.76
CA GLU A 133 6.06 -15.21 -6.09
C GLU A 133 5.76 -13.90 -6.81
N ASP A 134 6.29 -13.73 -8.02
CA ASP A 134 6.02 -12.57 -8.86
C ASP A 134 5.52 -13.01 -10.22
N VAL A 135 4.20 -12.91 -10.45
CA VAL A 135 3.54 -13.37 -11.68
C VAL A 135 3.87 -12.50 -12.90
N TYR A 136 4.47 -11.34 -12.71
CA TYR A 136 4.83 -10.43 -13.80
C TYR A 136 6.31 -10.54 -14.20
N GLY A 137 7.06 -11.45 -13.59
CA GLY A 137 8.44 -11.72 -13.98
C GLY A 137 9.41 -10.58 -13.73
N ARG A 138 9.17 -9.75 -12.70
CA ARG A 138 10.06 -8.62 -12.38
C ARG A 138 11.38 -9.00 -11.76
N GLY A 139 11.65 -10.29 -11.68
CA GLY A 139 12.83 -10.80 -11.02
C GLY A 139 12.67 -10.93 -9.52
N GLY A 140 13.54 -11.71 -8.91
CA GLY A 140 13.49 -12.08 -7.51
C GLY A 140 13.92 -10.97 -6.56
N GLY A 141 13.32 -9.85 -6.70
CA GLY A 141 13.63 -8.70 -5.83
C GLY A 141 12.98 -8.80 -4.48
#